data_812d9aee0b248e678f4ab043172f6b8d
#
_entry.id   812d9aee0b248e678f4ab043172f6b8d
#
_cell.length_a   1.000
_cell.length_b   1.000
_cell.length_c   1.000
_cell.angle_alpha   90.00
_cell.angle_beta   90.00
_cell.angle_gamma   90.00
#
_symmetry.space_group_name_H-M   'P 1'
#
loop_
_entity.id
_entity.type
_entity.pdbx_description
1 polymer ?
#
loop_
_entity_poly.entity_id
_entity_poly.type
_entity_poly.pdbx_seq_one_letter_code
_entity_poly.pdbx_strand_id
1 'polypeptide(L)'
;MGEFKSCIFIMADGARADVFQELLGRGDLPNVSKYIAEKGTSRSAISVFPSTTGPAYAPFIMGRFPGRCNLPGIRWFDRKLYSRKIFSPYRSRSYVGIEGFLMNRDISKDTPTLFEMFPQSVSILNELSRGVGVNGDKTRFLRIYYKIKSHFTNRCDEVDIAVRRILLRSLKDSPQFTYVVFLGIDTYSHLNHPFHNKVIESYLGIDESVGLLGKALEGEGRLDETLLIITSDHGLTQTHSHFDSLEFMNRLGFKTFYYPNIFKHFRGADAANMVSGNGMTHLYIKSPEGWRRRSTFEEISQVVDRLLERPEVDIVAGLDENGRARIKSERGEALAWLDSDGYLLYERIHSDPFGYNGFPPKMDLDETLKHSFYTNYPDALLQLIQLLESPRSGELLVSAKQGFDLRAKHEKPEHCSSHGALFREHIVVPLCLNTKIKKEFVRTVDIYPTVLRLLGRPIPKGIDGVSLVE
;
A
#
# COMPACT_ATOMS: atom_id res chain seq x y z
N MET A 1 -30.50 -8.84 -6.39
CA MET A 1 -29.87 -9.48 -5.21
C MET A 1 -28.43 -9.75 -5.55
N GLY A 2 -27.51 -9.63 -4.60
CA GLY A 2 -26.09 -9.99 -4.82
C GLY A 2 -25.92 -11.50 -4.99
N GLU A 3 -24.83 -11.90 -5.61
CA GLU A 3 -24.46 -13.31 -5.80
C GLU A 3 -24.09 -13.97 -4.46
N PHE A 4 -23.48 -13.19 -3.53
CA PHE A 4 -23.05 -13.65 -2.21
C PHE A 4 -23.78 -12.91 -1.09
N LYS A 5 -23.93 -13.56 0.08
CA LYS A 5 -24.50 -12.98 1.29
C LYS A 5 -23.46 -12.39 2.22
N SER A 6 -22.21 -12.89 2.16
CA SER A 6 -21.10 -12.45 3.00
C SER A 6 -19.78 -12.46 2.23
N CYS A 7 -18.78 -11.73 2.76
CA CYS A 7 -17.42 -11.72 2.24
C CYS A 7 -16.42 -11.89 3.37
N ILE A 8 -15.44 -12.78 3.17
CA ILE A 8 -14.27 -12.91 4.03
C ILE A 8 -13.05 -12.53 3.21
N PHE A 9 -12.44 -11.42 3.59
CA PHE A 9 -11.28 -10.82 2.94
C PHE A 9 -10.03 -11.15 3.75
N ILE A 10 -9.14 -11.95 3.17
CA ILE A 10 -7.88 -12.39 3.77
C ILE A 10 -6.74 -11.57 3.16
N MET A 11 -6.13 -10.74 3.99
CA MET A 11 -4.93 -9.98 3.66
C MET A 11 -3.70 -10.78 4.10
N ALA A 12 -2.92 -11.25 3.14
CA ALA A 12 -1.61 -11.87 3.35
C ALA A 12 -0.56 -10.76 3.24
N ASP A 13 -0.32 -10.05 4.34
CA ASP A 13 0.57 -8.88 4.40
C ASP A 13 1.96 -9.21 3.84
N GLY A 14 2.43 -8.44 2.85
CA GLY A 14 3.73 -8.63 2.22
C GLY A 14 3.84 -9.80 1.24
N ALA A 15 2.74 -10.44 0.85
CA ALA A 15 2.81 -11.60 -0.05
C ALA A 15 3.14 -11.18 -1.50
N ARG A 16 4.24 -11.74 -2.03
CA ARG A 16 4.66 -11.59 -3.43
C ARG A 16 3.78 -12.42 -4.34
N ALA A 17 3.39 -11.84 -5.47
CA ALA A 17 2.57 -12.55 -6.45
C ALA A 17 3.27 -13.76 -7.09
N ASP A 18 4.57 -13.65 -7.39
CA ASP A 18 5.37 -14.73 -7.97
C ASP A 18 5.49 -15.93 -7.03
N VAL A 19 5.81 -15.70 -5.75
CA VAL A 19 5.91 -16.75 -4.73
C VAL A 19 4.54 -17.43 -4.52
N PHE A 20 3.47 -16.65 -4.38
CA PHE A 20 2.13 -17.20 -4.21
C PHE A 20 1.71 -18.07 -5.40
N GLN A 21 1.92 -17.59 -6.63
CA GLN A 21 1.56 -18.33 -7.85
C GLN A 21 2.43 -19.58 -8.02
N GLU A 22 3.71 -19.54 -7.68
CA GLU A 22 4.59 -20.71 -7.69
C GLU A 22 4.10 -21.78 -6.72
N LEU A 23 3.84 -21.41 -5.45
CA LEU A 23 3.35 -22.35 -4.43
C LEU A 23 1.99 -22.94 -4.82
N LEU A 24 1.08 -22.11 -5.37
CA LEU A 24 -0.22 -22.59 -5.86
C LEU A 24 -0.05 -23.56 -7.03
N GLY A 25 0.80 -23.23 -8.01
CA GLY A 25 1.06 -24.06 -9.20
C GLY A 25 1.75 -25.39 -8.88
N ARG A 26 2.56 -25.43 -7.82
CA ARG A 26 3.20 -26.68 -7.31
C ARG A 26 2.25 -27.56 -6.50
N GLY A 27 1.07 -27.04 -6.14
CA GLY A 27 0.12 -27.73 -5.27
C GLY A 27 0.44 -27.63 -3.78
N ASP A 28 1.35 -26.73 -3.38
CA ASP A 28 1.74 -26.49 -1.96
C ASP A 28 0.64 -25.72 -1.19
N LEU A 29 -0.35 -25.13 -1.91
CA LEU A 29 -1.52 -24.44 -1.34
C LEU A 29 -2.84 -25.17 -1.70
N PRO A 30 -3.03 -26.43 -1.24
CA PRO A 30 -4.17 -27.26 -1.69
C PRO A 30 -5.53 -26.73 -1.22
N ASN A 31 -5.59 -26.04 -0.08
CA ASN A 31 -6.85 -25.50 0.43
C ASN A 31 -7.24 -24.22 -0.30
N VAL A 32 -6.28 -23.35 -0.61
CA VAL A 32 -6.50 -22.17 -1.45
C VAL A 32 -6.96 -22.62 -2.85
N SER A 33 -6.33 -23.66 -3.42
CA SER A 33 -6.77 -24.28 -4.69
C SER A 33 -8.23 -24.72 -4.59
N LYS A 34 -8.53 -25.63 -3.67
CA LYS A 34 -9.86 -26.23 -3.51
C LYS A 34 -10.98 -25.21 -3.25
N TYR A 35 -10.77 -24.32 -2.29
CA TYR A 35 -11.85 -23.46 -1.80
C TYR A 35 -11.99 -22.14 -2.56
N ILE A 36 -10.93 -21.70 -3.27
CA ILE A 36 -10.91 -20.40 -3.91
C ILE A 36 -10.53 -20.47 -5.39
N ALA A 37 -9.31 -20.90 -5.75
CA ALA A 37 -8.80 -20.77 -7.11
C ALA A 37 -9.56 -21.62 -8.15
N GLU A 38 -9.86 -22.88 -7.84
CA GLU A 38 -10.62 -23.77 -8.73
C GLU A 38 -12.08 -23.34 -8.93
N LYS A 39 -12.65 -22.63 -7.96
CA LYS A 39 -14.02 -22.10 -8.05
C LYS A 39 -14.09 -20.76 -8.78
N GLY A 40 -12.96 -20.05 -8.93
CA GLY A 40 -13.00 -18.70 -9.43
C GLY A 40 -11.78 -18.24 -10.23
N THR A 41 -11.01 -17.32 -9.68
CA THR A 41 -9.90 -16.66 -10.36
C THR A 41 -8.67 -16.60 -9.45
N SER A 42 -7.49 -16.94 -10.00
CA SER A 42 -6.19 -16.65 -9.40
C SER A 42 -5.34 -15.91 -10.44
N ARG A 43 -4.83 -14.71 -10.07
CA ARG A 43 -3.98 -13.87 -10.92
C ARG A 43 -3.18 -12.87 -10.11
N SER A 44 -2.40 -12.03 -10.79
CA SER A 44 -1.74 -10.86 -10.19
C SER A 44 -2.62 -9.63 -10.32
N ALA A 45 -2.51 -8.71 -9.35
CA ALA A 45 -3.08 -7.38 -9.39
C ALA A 45 -2.00 -6.33 -9.10
N ILE A 46 -2.23 -5.09 -9.51
CA ILE A 46 -1.34 -3.97 -9.18
C ILE A 46 -1.86 -3.28 -7.93
N SER A 47 -1.01 -3.25 -6.91
CA SER A 47 -1.23 -2.50 -5.69
C SER A 47 -1.01 -1.00 -5.93
N VAL A 48 -0.69 -0.25 -4.92
CA VAL A 48 -0.56 1.20 -4.98
C VAL A 48 0.85 1.65 -4.59
N PHE A 49 1.17 2.89 -4.94
CA PHE A 49 2.36 3.57 -4.45
C PHE A 49 1.94 4.67 -3.46
N PRO A 50 2.55 4.72 -2.25
CA PRO A 50 3.57 3.80 -1.75
C PRO A 50 3.00 2.41 -1.44
N SER A 51 3.73 1.36 -1.82
CA SER A 51 3.42 -0.03 -1.56
C SER A 51 3.77 -0.40 -0.11
N THR A 52 2.97 0.08 0.83
CA THR A 52 3.24 -0.03 2.27
C THR A 52 1.96 -0.21 3.06
N THR A 53 2.04 -1.03 4.11
CA THR A 53 0.95 -1.31 5.05
C THR A 53 0.28 -0.01 5.54
N GLY A 54 -1.04 -0.01 5.58
CA GLY A 54 -1.86 1.16 5.91
C GLY A 54 -2.31 1.91 4.67
N PRO A 55 -1.48 2.73 3.98
CA PRO A 55 -1.84 3.34 2.71
C PRO A 55 -2.36 2.34 1.67
N ALA A 56 -1.71 1.18 1.52
CA ALA A 56 -2.13 0.14 0.59
C ALA A 56 -3.37 -0.66 1.03
N TYR A 57 -3.94 -0.38 2.21
CA TYR A 57 -5.25 -0.91 2.60
C TYR A 57 -6.42 -0.06 2.10
N ALA A 58 -6.19 1.24 1.83
CA ALA A 58 -7.22 2.15 1.35
C ALA A 58 -7.92 1.68 0.06
N PRO A 59 -7.21 1.12 -0.94
CA PRO A 59 -7.82 0.55 -2.14
C PRO A 59 -8.91 -0.46 -1.85
N PHE A 60 -8.62 -1.42 -0.97
CA PHE A 60 -9.52 -2.52 -0.65
C PHE A 60 -10.74 -2.07 0.16
N ILE A 61 -10.55 -1.10 1.03
CA ILE A 61 -11.56 -0.67 2.00
C ILE A 61 -12.39 0.50 1.51
N MET A 62 -11.87 1.33 0.59
CA MET A 62 -12.52 2.54 0.11
C MET A 62 -12.58 2.65 -1.43
N GLY A 63 -11.91 1.78 -2.18
CA GLY A 63 -11.84 1.86 -3.65
C GLY A 63 -11.14 3.10 -4.16
N ARG A 64 -10.23 3.68 -3.37
CA ARG A 64 -9.51 4.93 -3.70
C ARG A 64 -8.01 4.78 -3.53
N PHE A 65 -7.26 5.51 -4.34
CA PHE A 65 -5.81 5.59 -4.19
C PHE A 65 -5.42 6.32 -2.89
N PRO A 66 -4.26 5.97 -2.29
CA PRO A 66 -3.79 6.53 -1.02
C PRO A 66 -3.70 8.06 -1.03
N GLY A 67 -3.19 8.66 -2.11
CA GLY A 67 -3.09 10.11 -2.25
C GLY A 67 -4.45 10.80 -2.16
N ARG A 68 -5.48 10.20 -2.73
CA ARG A 68 -6.86 10.69 -2.74
C ARG A 68 -7.64 10.38 -1.46
N CYS A 69 -7.08 9.47 -0.61
CA CYS A 69 -7.62 9.15 0.71
C CYS A 69 -7.01 9.97 1.85
N ASN A 70 -6.14 10.93 1.60
CA ASN A 70 -5.33 11.63 2.62
C ASN A 70 -4.33 10.73 3.37
N LEU A 71 -3.95 9.57 2.81
CA LEU A 71 -2.96 8.64 3.35
C LEU A 71 -1.75 8.53 2.41
N PRO A 72 -0.98 9.60 2.15
CA PRO A 72 0.08 9.57 1.13
C PRO A 72 1.25 8.65 1.51
N GLY A 73 1.33 8.19 2.74
CA GLY A 73 2.37 7.32 3.25
C GLY A 73 2.07 6.86 4.67
N ILE A 74 2.86 5.90 5.16
CA ILE A 74 2.82 5.49 6.57
C ILE A 74 3.33 6.60 7.49
N ARG A 75 4.15 7.49 6.92
CA ARG A 75 4.59 8.77 7.54
C ARG A 75 4.31 9.91 6.57
N TRP A 76 3.89 11.04 7.10
CA TRP A 76 3.66 12.26 6.31
C TRP A 76 3.79 13.52 7.18
N PHE A 77 3.98 14.65 6.51
CA PHE A 77 4.15 15.96 7.12
C PHE A 77 3.14 16.95 6.52
N ASP A 78 2.38 17.64 7.37
CA ASP A 78 1.44 18.66 6.93
C ASP A 78 2.08 20.04 7.00
N ARG A 79 2.56 20.52 5.85
CA ARG A 79 3.24 21.81 5.74
C ARG A 79 2.36 23.00 6.12
N LYS A 80 1.05 22.93 5.87
CA LYS A 80 0.13 24.02 6.20
C LYS A 80 -0.08 24.14 7.72
N LEU A 81 -0.20 23.03 8.40
CA LEU A 81 -0.31 23.01 9.86
C LEU A 81 1.00 23.39 10.54
N TYR A 82 2.14 22.96 9.99
CA TYR A 82 3.46 23.37 10.50
C TYR A 82 3.65 24.87 10.43
N SER A 83 3.24 25.55 9.33
CA SER A 83 3.37 27.01 9.20
C SER A 83 2.44 27.80 10.12
N ARG A 84 1.34 27.23 10.58
CA ARG A 84 0.30 27.90 11.37
C ARG A 84 0.43 27.66 12.88
N LYS A 85 0.82 26.44 13.28
CA LYS A 85 0.81 25.99 14.67
C LYS A 85 2.04 25.14 14.97
N ILE A 86 3.02 25.72 15.61
CA ILE A 86 4.30 25.07 15.92
C ILE A 86 4.13 23.79 16.75
N PHE A 87 3.13 23.72 17.62
CA PHE A 87 2.86 22.59 18.50
C PHE A 87 1.60 21.81 18.13
N SER A 88 1.18 21.86 16.86
CA SER A 88 0.01 21.08 16.43
C SER A 88 0.32 19.59 16.39
N PRO A 89 -0.49 18.72 17.01
CA PRO A 89 -0.33 17.27 16.91
C PRO A 89 -0.62 16.72 15.52
N TYR A 90 -1.14 17.54 14.61
CA TYR A 90 -1.55 17.13 13.24
C TYR A 90 -0.55 17.48 12.15
N ARG A 91 0.59 18.05 12.48
CA ARG A 91 1.58 18.47 11.47
C ARG A 91 2.40 17.33 10.91
N SER A 92 2.54 16.23 11.61
CA SER A 92 3.17 15.00 11.13
C SER A 92 2.46 13.78 11.69
N ARG A 93 2.61 12.65 11.02
CA ARG A 93 2.14 11.34 11.43
C ARG A 93 3.18 10.28 11.19
N SER A 94 3.16 9.29 12.06
CA SER A 94 3.76 8.00 11.81
C SER A 94 2.78 6.93 12.30
N TYR A 95 2.23 6.18 11.38
CA TYR A 95 1.32 5.09 11.72
C TYR A 95 2.07 3.83 12.19
N VAL A 96 3.39 3.89 12.22
CA VAL A 96 4.21 2.91 12.93
C VAL A 96 4.07 3.13 14.44
N GLY A 97 3.48 2.17 15.14
CA GLY A 97 3.25 2.27 16.59
C GLY A 97 1.91 2.92 16.98
N ILE A 98 1.92 3.73 18.07
CA ILE A 98 0.69 4.23 18.72
C ILE A 98 -0.16 5.12 17.79
N GLU A 99 0.47 5.93 16.93
CA GLU A 99 -0.28 6.80 16.01
C GLU A 99 -1.07 6.04 14.94
N GLY A 100 -0.85 4.73 14.75
CA GLY A 100 -1.67 3.89 13.88
C GLY A 100 -3.18 3.99 14.18
N PHE A 101 -3.56 4.18 15.44
CA PHE A 101 -4.97 4.41 15.82
C PHE A 101 -5.59 5.69 15.23
N LEU A 102 -4.75 6.64 14.82
CA LEU A 102 -5.21 7.90 14.24
C LEU A 102 -5.52 7.79 12.75
N MET A 103 -5.11 6.71 12.09
CA MET A 103 -5.32 6.50 10.66
C MET A 103 -6.79 6.64 10.28
N ASN A 104 -7.69 6.02 11.04
CA ASN A 104 -9.15 6.08 10.83
C ASN A 104 -9.75 7.50 10.95
N ARG A 105 -9.08 8.40 11.66
CA ARG A 105 -9.47 9.81 11.78
C ARG A 105 -8.90 10.66 10.64
N ASP A 106 -7.71 10.31 10.18
CA ASP A 106 -6.93 11.09 9.21
C ASP A 106 -7.34 10.82 7.76
N ILE A 107 -7.95 9.64 7.47
CA ILE A 107 -8.47 9.31 6.13
C ILE A 107 -9.63 10.21 5.72
N SER A 108 -9.77 10.43 4.39
CA SER A 108 -10.90 11.15 3.80
C SER A 108 -12.23 10.52 4.24
N LYS A 109 -13.23 11.38 4.45
CA LYS A 109 -14.60 10.98 4.76
C LYS A 109 -15.53 10.98 3.55
N ASP A 110 -15.01 11.32 2.38
CA ASP A 110 -15.80 11.51 1.16
C ASP A 110 -16.33 10.19 0.59
N THR A 111 -15.72 9.07 0.98
CA THR A 111 -16.13 7.73 0.55
C THR A 111 -16.35 6.84 1.78
N PRO A 112 -17.47 6.12 1.86
CA PRO A 112 -17.68 5.14 2.93
C PRO A 112 -16.73 3.97 2.78
N THR A 113 -16.30 3.40 3.91
CA THR A 113 -15.52 2.15 3.95
C THR A 113 -16.45 0.94 3.75
N LEU A 114 -15.88 -0.23 3.40
CA LEU A 114 -16.65 -1.48 3.40
C LEU A 114 -17.31 -1.75 4.76
N PHE A 115 -16.65 -1.39 5.86
CA PHE A 115 -17.22 -1.54 7.21
C PHE A 115 -18.44 -0.65 7.44
N GLU A 116 -18.48 0.55 6.85
CA GLU A 116 -19.64 1.45 6.90
C GLU A 116 -20.76 0.96 5.97
N MET A 117 -20.43 0.24 4.89
CA MET A 117 -21.39 -0.37 3.96
C MET A 117 -22.00 -1.67 4.51
N PHE A 118 -21.31 -2.34 5.44
CA PHE A 118 -21.74 -3.59 6.07
C PHE A 118 -21.74 -3.47 7.60
N PRO A 119 -22.85 -3.08 8.23
CA PRO A 119 -22.92 -2.85 9.67
C PRO A 119 -22.53 -4.07 10.53
N GLN A 120 -22.81 -5.29 10.06
CA GLN A 120 -22.38 -6.53 10.69
C GLN A 120 -21.02 -6.94 10.13
N SER A 121 -19.98 -6.23 10.54
CA SER A 121 -18.62 -6.45 10.07
C SER A 121 -17.64 -6.81 11.17
N VAL A 122 -16.61 -7.56 10.81
CA VAL A 122 -15.51 -8.00 11.69
C VAL A 122 -14.17 -7.52 11.11
N SER A 123 -13.33 -6.98 11.98
CA SER A 123 -11.96 -6.56 11.67
C SER A 123 -10.99 -7.27 12.61
N ILE A 124 -9.95 -7.89 12.03
CA ILE A 124 -8.92 -8.63 12.77
C ILE A 124 -7.54 -8.17 12.32
N LEU A 125 -6.75 -7.58 13.22
CA LEU A 125 -5.43 -6.96 13.00
C LEU A 125 -5.36 -5.85 11.95
N ASN A 126 -6.47 -5.36 11.47
CA ASN A 126 -6.52 -4.29 10.48
C ASN A 126 -6.47 -2.90 11.15
N GLU A 127 -5.63 -2.03 10.66
CA GLU A 127 -5.49 -0.64 11.15
C GLU A 127 -6.57 0.28 10.59
N LEU A 128 -6.96 0.06 9.34
CA LEU A 128 -7.99 0.85 8.67
C LEU A 128 -9.37 0.24 8.91
N SER A 129 -9.95 0.56 10.06
CA SER A 129 -11.18 -0.06 10.57
C SER A 129 -12.31 0.93 10.85
N ARG A 130 -12.33 2.10 10.17
CA ARG A 130 -13.42 3.07 10.30
C ARG A 130 -14.75 2.44 9.92
N GLY A 131 -15.75 2.60 10.78
CA GLY A 131 -17.09 2.03 10.59
C GLY A 131 -17.32 0.69 11.27
N VAL A 132 -16.26 0.00 11.71
CA VAL A 132 -16.41 -1.22 12.50
C VAL A 132 -17.01 -0.90 13.87
N GLY A 133 -18.08 -1.61 14.24
CA GLY A 133 -18.66 -1.53 15.57
C GLY A 133 -17.66 -1.99 16.65
N VAL A 134 -17.90 -1.55 17.90
CA VAL A 134 -16.99 -1.86 19.03
C VAL A 134 -16.74 -3.36 19.18
N ASN A 135 -17.77 -4.18 19.00
CA ASN A 135 -17.70 -5.65 19.10
C ASN A 135 -17.15 -6.29 17.83
N GLY A 136 -17.11 -5.58 16.70
CA GLY A 136 -16.60 -6.05 15.42
C GLY A 136 -15.07 -5.97 15.30
N ASP A 137 -14.41 -5.01 15.96
CA ASP A 137 -12.95 -4.95 16.02
C ASP A 137 -12.42 -5.91 17.09
N LYS A 138 -12.18 -7.16 16.68
CA LYS A 138 -11.81 -8.26 17.58
C LYS A 138 -10.40 -8.12 18.18
N THR A 139 -9.57 -7.23 17.62
CA THR A 139 -8.17 -7.05 18.06
C THR A 139 -7.85 -5.65 18.55
N ARG A 140 -8.83 -4.78 18.69
CA ARG A 140 -8.66 -3.36 19.03
C ARG A 140 -7.65 -3.11 20.16
N PHE A 141 -7.76 -3.84 21.28
CA PHE A 141 -6.89 -3.68 22.44
C PHE A 141 -5.63 -4.54 22.38
N LEU A 142 -5.64 -5.62 21.59
CA LEU A 142 -4.54 -6.55 21.44
C LEU A 142 -3.59 -6.20 20.28
N ARG A 143 -3.98 -5.27 19.43
CA ARG A 143 -3.23 -4.91 18.21
C ARG A 143 -1.79 -4.50 18.52
N ILE A 144 -1.58 -3.63 19.51
CA ILE A 144 -0.22 -3.23 19.94
C ILE A 144 0.56 -4.43 20.45
N TYR A 145 -0.06 -5.28 21.27
CA TYR A 145 0.58 -6.48 21.78
C TYR A 145 1.01 -7.42 20.67
N TYR A 146 0.14 -7.71 19.69
CA TYR A 146 0.47 -8.56 18.56
C TYR A 146 1.56 -7.94 17.66
N LYS A 147 1.54 -6.63 17.44
CA LYS A 147 2.60 -5.94 16.69
C LYS A 147 3.96 -6.01 17.40
N ILE A 148 3.99 -5.75 18.70
CA ILE A 148 5.23 -5.88 19.49
C ILE A 148 5.72 -7.33 19.44
N LYS A 149 4.82 -8.29 19.61
CA LYS A 149 5.15 -9.71 19.57
C LYS A 149 5.71 -10.11 18.21
N SER A 150 5.08 -9.70 17.10
CA SER A 150 5.55 -10.04 15.76
C SER A 150 6.93 -9.44 15.46
N HIS A 151 7.14 -8.14 15.73
CA HIS A 151 8.36 -7.43 15.34
C HIS A 151 9.58 -7.66 16.25
N PHE A 152 9.36 -7.91 17.55
CA PHE A 152 10.46 -7.97 18.52
C PHE A 152 10.76 -9.35 19.08
N THR A 153 9.88 -10.34 18.88
CA THR A 153 10.08 -11.67 19.49
C THR A 153 10.34 -12.79 18.47
N ASN A 154 10.33 -12.49 17.18
CA ASN A 154 10.45 -13.49 16.10
C ASN A 154 9.44 -14.65 16.20
N ARG A 155 8.23 -14.38 16.74
CA ARG A 155 7.14 -15.34 17.00
C ARG A 155 5.86 -14.91 16.30
N CYS A 156 5.97 -14.52 15.04
CA CYS A 156 4.82 -14.05 14.26
C CYS A 156 3.86 -15.20 13.91
N ASP A 157 4.37 -16.43 13.81
CA ASP A 157 3.58 -17.65 13.65
C ASP A 157 2.51 -17.80 14.76
N GLU A 158 2.86 -17.49 16.02
CA GLU A 158 1.88 -17.52 17.13
C GLU A 158 0.82 -16.43 17.00
N VAL A 159 1.18 -15.28 16.41
CA VAL A 159 0.22 -14.20 16.12
C VAL A 159 -0.75 -14.67 15.05
N ASP A 160 -0.26 -15.26 13.96
CA ASP A 160 -1.10 -15.74 12.86
C ASP A 160 -2.01 -16.91 13.31
N ILE A 161 -1.52 -17.79 14.18
CA ILE A 161 -2.36 -18.84 14.82
C ILE A 161 -3.46 -18.20 15.68
N ALA A 162 -3.16 -17.14 16.43
CA ALA A 162 -4.16 -16.43 17.22
C ALA A 162 -5.20 -15.74 16.33
N VAL A 163 -4.77 -15.11 15.24
CA VAL A 163 -5.64 -14.49 14.21
C VAL A 163 -6.60 -15.52 13.62
N ARG A 164 -6.08 -16.69 13.20
CA ARG A 164 -6.87 -17.81 12.70
C ARG A 164 -7.95 -18.23 13.70
N ARG A 165 -7.60 -18.38 14.98
CA ARG A 165 -8.55 -18.74 16.03
C ARG A 165 -9.64 -17.69 16.23
N ILE A 166 -9.28 -16.41 16.17
CA ILE A 166 -10.25 -15.30 16.26
C ILE A 166 -11.17 -15.31 15.03
N LEU A 167 -10.63 -15.51 13.83
CA LEU A 167 -11.40 -15.61 12.59
C LEU A 167 -12.48 -16.70 12.69
N LEU A 168 -12.07 -17.93 13.03
CA LEU A 168 -13.00 -19.07 13.14
C LEU A 168 -14.07 -18.86 14.22
N ARG A 169 -13.71 -18.23 15.35
CA ARG A 169 -14.68 -17.90 16.40
C ARG A 169 -15.69 -16.85 15.95
N SER A 170 -15.26 -15.89 15.11
CA SER A 170 -16.12 -14.80 14.63
C SER A 170 -17.19 -15.27 13.63
N LEU A 171 -17.06 -16.46 13.04
CA LEU A 171 -18.09 -17.03 12.14
C LEU A 171 -19.45 -17.21 12.83
N LYS A 172 -19.45 -17.45 14.16
CA LYS A 172 -20.68 -17.58 14.97
C LYS A 172 -21.56 -16.35 14.94
N ASP A 173 -20.96 -15.16 14.71
CA ASP A 173 -21.66 -13.89 14.62
C ASP A 173 -22.27 -13.65 13.22
N SER A 174 -22.07 -14.58 12.28
CA SER A 174 -22.49 -14.52 10.87
C SER A 174 -22.24 -13.14 10.22
N PRO A 175 -21.00 -12.62 10.25
CA PRO A 175 -20.72 -11.28 9.74
C PRO A 175 -20.95 -11.20 8.21
N GLN A 176 -21.47 -10.06 7.74
CA GLN A 176 -21.61 -9.79 6.31
C GLN A 176 -20.27 -9.48 5.64
N PHE A 177 -19.34 -8.85 6.38
CA PHE A 177 -18.00 -8.54 5.91
C PHE A 177 -16.97 -8.81 7.01
N THR A 178 -15.95 -9.59 6.68
CA THR A 178 -14.81 -9.86 7.56
C THR A 178 -13.52 -9.46 6.85
N TYR A 179 -12.69 -8.66 7.51
CA TYR A 179 -11.34 -8.34 7.05
C TYR A 179 -10.32 -8.84 8.06
N VAL A 180 -9.46 -9.75 7.62
CA VAL A 180 -8.46 -10.37 8.48
C VAL A 180 -7.07 -10.21 7.87
N VAL A 181 -6.08 -9.85 8.69
CA VAL A 181 -4.68 -9.65 8.28
C VAL A 181 -3.81 -10.73 8.93
N PHE A 182 -3.00 -11.40 8.12
CA PHE A 182 -1.92 -12.30 8.53
C PHE A 182 -0.59 -11.59 8.29
N LEU A 183 0.26 -11.50 9.32
CA LEU A 183 1.48 -10.69 9.33
C LEU A 183 2.75 -11.50 9.06
N GLY A 184 2.68 -12.84 9.07
CA GLY A 184 3.87 -13.71 9.09
C GLY A 184 4.78 -13.51 7.87
N ILE A 185 4.20 -13.35 6.68
CA ILE A 185 4.97 -13.20 5.43
C ILE A 185 5.80 -11.92 5.48
N ASP A 186 5.19 -10.77 5.78
CA ASP A 186 5.88 -9.48 5.87
C ASP A 186 6.94 -9.48 6.96
N THR A 187 6.55 -9.85 8.19
CA THR A 187 7.44 -9.82 9.35
C THR A 187 8.67 -10.70 9.15
N TYR A 188 8.49 -11.95 8.69
CA TYR A 188 9.62 -12.84 8.49
C TYR A 188 10.46 -12.47 7.26
N SER A 189 9.86 -11.84 6.24
CA SER A 189 10.62 -11.28 5.12
C SER A 189 11.52 -10.13 5.56
N HIS A 190 11.04 -9.23 6.40
CA HIS A 190 11.85 -8.15 6.97
C HIS A 190 13.05 -8.65 7.79
N LEU A 191 12.87 -9.73 8.52
CA LEU A 191 13.91 -10.32 9.37
C LEU A 191 14.93 -11.17 8.59
N ASN A 192 14.56 -11.62 7.39
CA ASN A 192 15.37 -12.53 6.57
C ASN A 192 15.36 -12.06 5.08
N HIS A 193 14.69 -12.83 4.23
CA HIS A 193 14.46 -12.51 2.82
C HIS A 193 13.14 -13.18 2.36
N PRO A 194 12.51 -12.72 1.27
CA PRO A 194 11.17 -13.17 0.87
C PRO A 194 11.03 -14.67 0.53
N PHE A 195 12.14 -15.37 0.32
CA PHE A 195 12.19 -16.82 0.01
C PHE A 195 12.66 -17.68 1.19
N HIS A 196 12.80 -17.09 2.37
CA HIS A 196 13.22 -17.82 3.57
C HIS A 196 12.16 -18.84 4.03
N ASN A 197 12.59 -19.99 4.58
CA ASN A 197 11.67 -21.06 4.99
C ASN A 197 10.52 -20.58 5.87
N LYS A 198 10.77 -19.72 6.86
CA LYS A 198 9.72 -19.15 7.71
C LYS A 198 8.69 -18.31 6.94
N VAL A 199 9.10 -17.67 5.86
CA VAL A 199 8.17 -16.94 4.97
C VAL A 199 7.30 -17.93 4.23
N ILE A 200 7.90 -18.99 3.68
CA ILE A 200 7.13 -20.07 3.01
C ILE A 200 6.18 -20.75 4.00
N GLU A 201 6.62 -21.08 5.21
CA GLU A 201 5.76 -21.61 6.29
C GLU A 201 4.57 -20.71 6.60
N SER A 202 4.73 -19.37 6.48
CA SER A 202 3.63 -18.42 6.67
C SER A 202 2.58 -18.53 5.54
N TYR A 203 2.98 -18.72 4.28
CA TYR A 203 2.05 -19.03 3.19
C TYR A 203 1.29 -20.33 3.46
N LEU A 204 1.97 -21.39 3.88
CA LEU A 204 1.35 -22.67 4.23
C LEU A 204 0.39 -22.52 5.42
N GLY A 205 0.72 -21.69 6.41
CA GLY A 205 -0.15 -21.38 7.55
C GLY A 205 -1.44 -20.63 7.15
N ILE A 206 -1.37 -19.79 6.12
CA ILE A 206 -2.57 -19.15 5.53
C ILE A 206 -3.40 -20.19 4.79
N ASP A 207 -2.78 -21.10 4.01
CA ASP A 207 -3.48 -22.20 3.35
C ASP A 207 -4.21 -23.10 4.35
N GLU A 208 -3.56 -23.48 5.45
CA GLU A 208 -4.19 -24.24 6.55
C GLU A 208 -5.40 -23.45 7.12
N SER A 209 -5.25 -22.15 7.27
CA SER A 209 -6.34 -21.28 7.78
C SER A 209 -7.53 -21.26 6.83
N VAL A 210 -7.29 -21.22 5.51
CA VAL A 210 -8.33 -21.36 4.48
C VAL A 210 -9.00 -22.73 4.54
N GLY A 211 -8.24 -23.79 4.76
CA GLY A 211 -8.78 -25.14 4.89
C GLY A 211 -9.74 -25.29 6.07
N LEU A 212 -9.36 -24.75 7.24
CA LEU A 212 -10.21 -24.75 8.44
C LEU A 212 -11.46 -23.87 8.25
N LEU A 213 -11.29 -22.71 7.62
CA LEU A 213 -12.37 -21.79 7.27
C LEU A 213 -13.36 -22.45 6.31
N GLY A 214 -12.86 -23.04 5.21
CA GLY A 214 -13.68 -23.72 4.21
C GLY A 214 -14.52 -24.85 4.81
N LYS A 215 -13.90 -25.70 5.63
CA LYS A 215 -14.63 -26.78 6.36
C LYS A 215 -15.69 -26.24 7.30
N ALA A 216 -15.42 -25.14 8.00
CA ALA A 216 -16.40 -24.53 8.88
C ALA A 216 -17.60 -23.98 8.11
N LEU A 217 -17.36 -23.29 6.99
CA LEU A 217 -18.41 -22.77 6.11
C LEU A 217 -19.19 -23.89 5.42
N GLU A 218 -18.54 -24.99 5.00
CA GLU A 218 -19.21 -26.18 4.46
C GLU A 218 -20.15 -26.79 5.50
N GLY A 219 -19.67 -26.96 6.75
CA GLY A 219 -20.46 -27.51 7.85
C GLY A 219 -21.68 -26.66 8.24
N GLU A 220 -21.62 -25.36 7.98
CA GLU A 220 -22.72 -24.40 8.19
C GLU A 220 -23.62 -24.21 6.95
N GLY A 221 -23.28 -24.84 5.81
CA GLY A 221 -23.99 -24.66 4.52
C GLY A 221 -23.84 -23.25 3.91
N ARG A 222 -22.78 -22.53 4.26
CA ARG A 222 -22.56 -21.12 3.91
C ARG A 222 -21.45 -20.91 2.85
N LEU A 223 -20.71 -21.95 2.48
CA LEU A 223 -19.54 -21.81 1.62
C LEU A 223 -19.89 -21.18 0.27
N ASP A 224 -20.94 -21.62 -0.40
CA ASP A 224 -21.34 -21.12 -1.71
C ASP A 224 -22.02 -19.74 -1.65
N GLU A 225 -22.39 -19.27 -0.44
CA GLU A 225 -22.94 -17.95 -0.18
C GLU A 225 -21.88 -16.95 0.34
N THR A 226 -20.64 -17.38 0.49
CA THR A 226 -19.54 -16.57 1.00
C THR A 226 -18.49 -16.29 -0.06
N LEU A 227 -18.30 -15.00 -0.37
CA LEU A 227 -17.18 -14.56 -1.21
C LEU A 227 -15.89 -14.67 -0.38
N LEU A 228 -14.93 -15.45 -0.89
CA LEU A 228 -13.59 -15.58 -0.31
C LEU A 228 -12.58 -14.84 -1.19
N ILE A 229 -11.81 -13.95 -0.60
CA ILE A 229 -10.75 -13.19 -1.28
C ILE A 229 -9.44 -13.35 -0.51
N ILE A 230 -8.36 -13.69 -1.23
CA ILE A 230 -6.98 -13.59 -0.74
C ILE A 230 -6.22 -12.63 -1.64
N THR A 231 -5.52 -11.69 -1.01
CA THR A 231 -4.63 -10.75 -1.70
C THR A 231 -3.55 -10.25 -0.74
N SER A 232 -2.69 -9.38 -1.23
CA SER A 232 -1.69 -8.65 -0.44
C SER A 232 -1.77 -7.16 -0.72
N ASP A 233 -1.26 -6.38 0.19
CA ASP A 233 -1.10 -4.93 0.06
C ASP A 233 0.18 -4.56 -0.69
N HIS A 234 1.25 -5.34 -0.55
CA HIS A 234 2.52 -5.18 -1.26
C HIS A 234 3.31 -6.49 -1.30
N GLY A 235 4.38 -6.50 -2.09
CA GLY A 235 5.44 -7.49 -1.98
C GLY A 235 6.68 -6.90 -1.29
N LEU A 236 7.78 -7.66 -1.25
CA LEU A 236 9.07 -7.26 -0.67
C LEU A 236 10.23 -7.73 -1.53
N THR A 237 11.38 -7.06 -1.39
CA THR A 237 12.67 -7.53 -1.94
C THR A 237 13.76 -7.44 -0.89
N GLN A 238 14.77 -8.30 -1.05
CA GLN A 238 15.95 -8.26 -0.21
C GLN A 238 16.68 -6.92 -0.35
N THR A 239 17.16 -6.40 0.79
CA THR A 239 17.92 -5.16 0.89
C THR A 239 19.38 -5.48 1.21
N HIS A 240 20.30 -4.97 0.39
CA HIS A 240 21.74 -5.18 0.56
C HIS A 240 22.44 -3.97 1.15
N SER A 241 21.86 -2.79 0.99
CA SER A 241 22.43 -1.53 1.48
C SER A 241 21.34 -0.50 1.81
N HIS A 242 21.66 0.37 2.75
CA HIS A 242 20.76 1.42 3.24
C HIS A 242 21.29 2.79 2.87
N PHE A 243 20.42 3.65 2.33
CA PHE A 243 20.70 5.05 2.09
C PHE A 243 19.99 5.92 3.12
N ASP A 244 20.74 6.53 4.03
CA ASP A 244 20.16 7.46 4.99
C ASP A 244 19.81 8.79 4.31
N SER A 245 18.57 8.87 3.81
CA SER A 245 18.03 10.05 3.13
C SER A 245 17.95 11.27 4.06
N LEU A 246 17.81 11.06 5.37
CA LEU A 246 17.86 12.13 6.36
C LEU A 246 19.27 12.75 6.47
N GLU A 247 20.30 11.90 6.60
CA GLU A 247 21.69 12.36 6.66
C GLU A 247 22.08 13.07 5.36
N PHE A 248 21.62 12.55 4.21
CA PHE A 248 21.83 13.19 2.90
C PHE A 248 21.27 14.61 2.86
N MET A 249 20.02 14.82 3.26
CA MET A 249 19.42 16.16 3.29
C MET A 249 20.16 17.12 4.23
N ASN A 250 20.61 16.63 5.39
CA ASN A 250 21.40 17.44 6.31
C ASN A 250 22.78 17.82 5.72
N ARG A 251 23.43 16.93 4.95
CA ARG A 251 24.69 17.23 4.24
C ARG A 251 24.52 18.26 3.13
N LEU A 252 23.33 18.37 2.53
CA LEU A 252 22.97 19.43 1.60
C LEU A 252 22.69 20.78 2.29
N GLY A 253 22.79 20.83 3.63
CA GLY A 253 22.63 22.04 4.42
C GLY A 253 21.22 22.28 4.99
N PHE A 254 20.28 21.37 4.75
CA PHE A 254 18.92 21.47 5.27
C PHE A 254 18.84 21.10 6.76
N LYS A 255 18.04 21.83 7.52
CA LYS A 255 17.60 21.43 8.85
C LYS A 255 16.39 20.52 8.72
N THR A 256 16.64 19.22 8.61
CA THR A 256 15.60 18.25 8.24
C THR A 256 14.83 17.76 9.44
N PHE A 257 13.51 17.93 9.41
CA PHE A 257 12.58 17.32 10.34
C PHE A 257 12.32 15.86 9.95
N TYR A 258 12.24 14.96 10.94
CA TYR A 258 11.96 13.56 10.70
C TYR A 258 11.31 12.90 11.92
N TYR A 259 10.61 11.79 11.71
CA TYR A 259 10.06 11.00 12.79
C TYR A 259 11.07 9.90 13.20
N PRO A 260 11.28 9.58 14.50
CA PRO A 260 10.52 10.03 15.68
C PRO A 260 11.08 11.28 16.37
N ASN A 261 12.16 11.85 15.91
CA ASN A 261 12.83 12.96 16.62
C ASN A 261 12.15 14.31 16.35
N ILE A 262 10.89 14.40 16.72
CA ILE A 262 10.03 15.57 16.49
C ILE A 262 10.42 16.80 17.33
N PHE A 263 11.22 16.63 18.38
CA PHE A 263 11.52 17.73 19.32
C PHE A 263 12.74 18.57 18.93
N LYS A 264 13.72 17.96 18.27
CA LYS A 264 15.03 18.57 18.04
C LYS A 264 15.04 19.68 16.98
N HIS A 265 14.15 19.64 15.99
CA HIS A 265 14.13 20.56 14.85
C HIS A 265 12.82 21.33 14.68
N PHE A 266 12.08 21.49 15.74
CA PHE A 266 10.74 22.02 15.76
C PHE A 266 10.63 23.48 15.34
N ARG A 267 11.64 24.28 15.67
CA ARG A 267 11.76 25.68 15.29
C ARG A 267 12.85 25.80 14.23
N GLY A 268 12.46 26.10 12.99
CA GLY A 268 13.40 26.41 11.92
C GLY A 268 13.78 25.25 11.00
N ALA A 269 12.99 24.15 10.95
CA ALA A 269 13.13 23.16 9.90
C ALA A 269 12.80 23.79 8.55
N ASP A 270 13.64 23.53 7.56
CA ASP A 270 13.48 23.95 6.16
C ASP A 270 13.26 22.76 5.21
N ALA A 271 13.40 21.53 5.73
CA ALA A 271 13.02 20.31 5.07
C ALA A 271 12.37 19.32 6.03
N ALA A 272 11.67 18.30 5.50
CA ALA A 272 11.23 17.13 6.23
C ALA A 272 11.41 15.86 5.39
N ASN A 273 11.78 14.75 6.06
CA ASN A 273 12.00 13.45 5.45
C ASN A 273 11.05 12.43 6.07
N MET A 274 10.15 11.85 5.26
CA MET A 274 9.08 10.96 5.71
C MET A 274 9.11 9.64 4.92
N VAL A 275 9.89 8.69 5.42
CA VAL A 275 10.09 7.37 4.81
C VAL A 275 8.84 6.50 4.97
N SER A 276 8.44 5.81 3.90
CA SER A 276 7.31 4.89 3.85
C SER A 276 7.74 3.53 3.31
N GLY A 277 7.60 2.46 4.10
CA GLY A 277 7.97 1.10 3.71
C GLY A 277 9.46 0.89 3.43
N ASN A 278 10.28 1.85 3.79
CA ASN A 278 11.72 1.98 3.53
C ASN A 278 12.10 2.09 2.04
N GLY A 279 11.31 1.58 1.10
CA GLY A 279 11.58 1.68 -0.34
C GLY A 279 11.22 3.04 -0.96
N MET A 280 10.55 3.93 -0.22
CA MET A 280 10.27 5.29 -0.69
C MET A 280 10.34 6.32 0.43
N THR A 281 10.54 7.57 0.06
CA THR A 281 10.39 8.71 0.98
C THR A 281 9.71 9.89 0.32
N HIS A 282 8.94 10.63 1.13
CA HIS A 282 8.52 11.99 0.81
C HIS A 282 9.59 12.96 1.32
N LEU A 283 10.13 13.78 0.45
CA LEU A 283 10.95 14.93 0.83
C LEU A 283 10.11 16.20 0.71
N TYR A 284 9.98 16.90 1.83
CA TYR A 284 9.31 18.20 1.92
C TYR A 284 10.38 19.26 1.99
N ILE A 285 10.33 20.24 1.10
CA ILE A 285 11.32 21.31 1.01
C ILE A 285 10.59 22.64 1.07
N LYS A 286 10.94 23.42 2.08
CA LYS A 286 10.35 24.75 2.31
C LYS A 286 10.72 25.69 1.17
N SER A 287 9.71 26.28 0.52
CA SER A 287 9.96 27.29 -0.50
C SER A 287 10.54 28.58 0.09
N PRO A 288 11.14 29.47 -0.70
CA PRO A 288 11.57 30.79 -0.26
C PRO A 288 10.44 31.61 0.41
N GLU A 289 9.20 31.40 -0.03
CA GLU A 289 7.99 32.05 0.53
C GLU A 289 7.46 31.35 1.81
N GLY A 290 8.13 30.27 2.24
CA GLY A 290 7.76 29.50 3.42
C GLY A 290 6.98 28.23 3.11
N TRP A 291 6.46 27.57 4.15
CA TRP A 291 5.76 26.30 4.05
C TRP A 291 4.37 26.37 3.40
N ARG A 292 3.84 27.58 3.16
CA ARG A 292 2.47 27.74 2.59
C ARG A 292 2.38 27.36 1.14
N ARG A 293 3.46 27.58 0.39
CA ARG A 293 3.56 27.24 -1.03
C ARG A 293 4.39 25.96 -1.18
N ARG A 294 3.95 25.08 -2.06
CA ARG A 294 4.71 23.91 -2.50
C ARG A 294 5.78 24.36 -3.49
N SER A 295 7.02 23.95 -3.31
CA SER A 295 8.08 24.18 -4.30
C SER A 295 7.82 23.33 -5.54
N THR A 296 8.11 23.88 -6.72
CA THR A 296 8.06 23.14 -7.97
C THR A 296 9.31 22.29 -8.16
N PHE A 297 9.24 21.32 -9.05
CA PHE A 297 10.37 20.45 -9.37
C PHE A 297 11.60 21.25 -9.84
N GLU A 298 11.38 22.30 -10.66
CA GLU A 298 12.42 23.18 -11.20
C GLU A 298 13.12 23.96 -10.09
N GLU A 299 12.37 24.51 -9.13
CA GLU A 299 12.93 25.28 -8.00
C GLU A 299 13.88 24.47 -7.11
N ILE A 300 13.70 23.14 -7.08
CA ILE A 300 14.49 22.22 -6.27
C ILE A 300 15.31 21.22 -7.10
N SER A 301 15.52 21.53 -8.40
CA SER A 301 16.24 20.67 -9.35
C SER A 301 17.64 20.28 -8.88
N GLN A 302 18.36 21.15 -8.18
CA GLN A 302 19.66 20.83 -7.60
C GLN A 302 19.60 19.67 -6.59
N VAL A 303 18.52 19.59 -5.81
CA VAL A 303 18.30 18.46 -4.88
C VAL A 303 18.02 17.19 -5.66
N VAL A 304 17.22 17.29 -6.74
CA VAL A 304 16.90 16.18 -7.64
C VAL A 304 18.17 15.61 -8.27
N ASP A 305 19.03 16.46 -8.83
CA ASP A 305 20.27 16.05 -9.48
C ASP A 305 21.19 15.33 -8.48
N ARG A 306 21.35 15.89 -7.27
CA ARG A 306 22.16 15.29 -6.22
C ARG A 306 21.59 13.97 -5.69
N LEU A 307 20.26 13.78 -5.71
CA LEU A 307 19.62 12.50 -5.38
C LEU A 307 19.93 11.45 -6.46
N LEU A 308 19.85 11.80 -7.73
CA LEU A 308 20.10 10.89 -8.85
C LEU A 308 21.58 10.52 -9.04
N GLU A 309 22.51 11.25 -8.42
CA GLU A 309 23.92 10.81 -8.29
C GLU A 309 24.08 9.62 -7.33
N ARG A 310 23.05 9.31 -6.54
CA ARG A 310 23.09 8.20 -5.59
C ARG A 310 22.67 6.90 -6.24
N PRO A 311 23.49 5.83 -6.17
CA PRO A 311 23.14 4.54 -6.77
C PRO A 311 21.92 3.88 -6.14
N GLU A 312 21.54 4.29 -4.93
CA GLU A 312 20.39 3.77 -4.19
C GLU A 312 19.05 4.36 -4.68
N VAL A 313 19.11 5.51 -5.39
CA VAL A 313 17.91 6.22 -5.87
C VAL A 313 17.61 5.80 -7.29
N ASP A 314 16.36 5.43 -7.54
CA ASP A 314 15.89 4.99 -8.85
C ASP A 314 15.06 6.05 -9.56
N ILE A 315 13.95 6.47 -8.93
CA ILE A 315 13.00 7.45 -9.48
C ILE A 315 12.86 8.63 -8.52
N VAL A 316 12.90 9.83 -9.06
CA VAL A 316 12.52 11.06 -8.37
C VAL A 316 11.39 11.73 -9.14
N ALA A 317 10.28 12.03 -8.45
CA ALA A 317 9.12 12.68 -9.06
C ALA A 317 8.64 13.86 -8.21
N GLY A 318 8.17 14.92 -8.85
CA GLY A 318 7.58 16.09 -8.21
C GLY A 318 6.63 16.80 -9.16
N LEU A 319 5.98 17.87 -8.72
CA LEU A 319 5.12 18.68 -9.61
C LEU A 319 5.93 19.78 -10.28
N ASP A 320 5.73 19.96 -11.58
CA ASP A 320 6.21 21.13 -12.32
C ASP A 320 5.36 22.39 -12.02
N GLU A 321 5.69 23.51 -12.62
CA GLU A 321 4.95 24.79 -12.47
C GLU A 321 3.50 24.73 -12.95
N ASN A 322 3.17 23.78 -13.84
CA ASN A 322 1.83 23.56 -14.39
C ASN A 322 1.05 22.49 -13.62
N GLY A 323 1.61 21.95 -12.53
CA GLY A 323 0.99 20.90 -11.72
C GLY A 323 1.05 19.49 -12.35
N ARG A 324 1.89 19.29 -13.39
CA ARG A 324 2.12 17.97 -14.00
C ARG A 324 3.19 17.22 -13.21
N ALA A 325 3.09 15.89 -13.15
CA ALA A 325 4.14 15.06 -12.57
C ALA A 325 5.37 15.07 -13.48
N ARG A 326 6.47 15.65 -13.00
CA ARG A 326 7.79 15.60 -13.64
C ARG A 326 8.57 14.47 -12.98
N ILE A 327 9.06 13.54 -13.79
CA ILE A 327 9.63 12.27 -13.38
C ILE A 327 11.03 12.15 -13.97
N LYS A 328 12.02 11.89 -13.14
CA LYS A 328 13.42 11.76 -13.57
C LYS A 328 14.08 10.54 -12.96
N SER A 329 14.92 9.88 -13.73
CA SER A 329 15.78 8.76 -13.34
C SER A 329 17.13 8.85 -14.09
N GLU A 330 18.05 7.93 -13.81
CA GLU A 330 19.27 7.78 -14.60
C GLU A 330 19.00 7.45 -16.09
N ARG A 331 17.82 6.87 -16.39
CA ARG A 331 17.41 6.45 -17.75
C ARG A 331 16.83 7.58 -18.59
N GLY A 332 16.24 8.59 -17.96
CA GLY A 332 15.57 9.67 -18.71
C GLY A 332 14.66 10.53 -17.86
N GLU A 333 13.85 11.33 -18.56
CA GLU A 333 12.96 12.33 -17.95
C GLU A 333 11.67 12.48 -18.75
N ALA A 334 10.54 12.61 -18.04
CA ALA A 334 9.22 12.74 -18.65
C ALA A 334 8.26 13.56 -17.80
N LEU A 335 7.16 13.99 -18.44
CA LEU A 335 6.00 14.58 -17.81
C LEU A 335 4.80 13.65 -17.93
N ALA A 336 3.97 13.59 -16.89
CA ALA A 336 2.73 12.84 -16.90
C ALA A 336 1.62 13.59 -16.14
N TRP A 337 0.39 13.58 -16.68
CA TRP A 337 -0.77 14.21 -16.06
C TRP A 337 -2.06 13.59 -16.57
N LEU A 338 -3.16 13.84 -15.87
CA LEU A 338 -4.51 13.52 -16.37
C LEU A 338 -5.11 14.78 -17.00
N ASP A 339 -5.73 14.63 -18.19
CA ASP A 339 -6.52 15.71 -18.78
C ASP A 339 -7.92 15.82 -18.13
N SER A 340 -8.71 16.80 -18.58
CA SER A 340 -10.08 17.04 -18.07
C SER A 340 -11.03 15.86 -18.30
N ASP A 341 -10.75 15.01 -19.28
CA ASP A 341 -11.55 13.86 -19.65
C ASP A 341 -11.08 12.56 -18.95
N GLY A 342 -10.01 12.66 -18.14
CA GLY A 342 -9.44 11.54 -17.37
C GLY A 342 -8.47 10.67 -18.17
N TYR A 343 -8.05 11.08 -19.38
CA TYR A 343 -6.98 10.40 -20.11
C TYR A 343 -5.63 10.75 -19.50
N LEU A 344 -4.74 9.76 -19.41
CA LEU A 344 -3.35 9.96 -19.04
C LEU A 344 -2.55 10.44 -20.26
N LEU A 345 -1.88 11.59 -20.09
CA LEU A 345 -0.92 12.12 -21.05
C LEU A 345 0.48 11.85 -20.56
N TYR A 346 1.36 11.46 -21.49
CA TYR A 346 2.74 11.10 -21.20
C TYR A 346 3.68 11.68 -22.26
N GLU A 347 4.54 12.59 -21.84
CA GLU A 347 5.50 13.29 -22.68
C GLU A 347 6.93 13.02 -22.23
N ARG A 348 7.73 12.38 -23.06
CA ARG A 348 9.16 12.16 -22.83
C ARG A 348 9.94 13.40 -23.21
N ILE A 349 10.71 13.95 -22.26
CA ILE A 349 11.59 15.10 -22.50
C ILE A 349 12.87 14.63 -23.19
N HIS A 350 13.39 13.51 -22.74
CA HIS A 350 14.56 12.82 -23.31
C HIS A 350 14.24 11.34 -23.52
N SER A 351 15.05 10.45 -22.91
CA SER A 351 14.75 9.02 -22.86
C SER A 351 13.65 8.74 -21.81
N ASP A 352 13.07 7.56 -21.86
CA ASP A 352 12.00 7.17 -20.95
C ASP A 352 12.55 6.84 -19.55
N PRO A 353 12.08 7.49 -18.47
CA PRO A 353 12.59 7.24 -17.11
C PRO A 353 12.29 5.84 -16.57
N PHE A 354 11.29 5.15 -17.12
CA PHE A 354 10.93 3.78 -16.74
C PHE A 354 11.45 2.73 -17.72
N GLY A 355 12.01 3.15 -18.88
CA GLY A 355 12.39 2.26 -19.96
C GLY A 355 11.19 1.68 -20.70
N TYR A 356 10.06 2.37 -20.72
CA TYR A 356 8.87 1.94 -21.47
C TYR A 356 9.11 2.02 -22.97
N ASN A 357 8.81 0.95 -23.69
CA ASN A 357 8.91 0.90 -25.13
C ASN A 357 7.53 1.04 -25.77
N GLY A 358 7.40 1.97 -26.72
CA GLY A 358 6.17 2.13 -27.50
C GLY A 358 4.95 2.64 -26.71
N PHE A 359 5.16 3.30 -25.58
CA PHE A 359 4.08 3.89 -24.78
C PHE A 359 3.42 5.03 -25.56
N PRO A 360 2.09 5.00 -25.80
CA PRO A 360 1.38 6.08 -26.45
C PRO A 360 1.44 7.38 -25.65
N PRO A 361 1.38 8.57 -26.30
CA PRO A 361 1.40 9.85 -25.60
C PRO A 361 0.07 10.20 -24.90
N LYS A 362 -1.03 9.52 -25.26
CA LYS A 362 -2.35 9.65 -24.63
C LYS A 362 -3.03 8.29 -24.57
N MET A 363 -3.53 7.93 -23.39
CA MET A 363 -4.15 6.64 -23.10
C MET A 363 -5.28 6.80 -22.09
N ASP A 364 -6.28 5.93 -22.15
CA ASP A 364 -7.15 5.76 -21.00
C ASP A 364 -6.44 4.97 -19.87
N LEU A 365 -7.06 4.89 -18.69
CA LEU A 365 -6.41 4.27 -17.55
C LEU A 365 -6.27 2.75 -17.68
N ASP A 366 -7.13 2.08 -18.45
CA ASP A 366 -7.03 0.63 -18.70
C ASP A 366 -5.91 0.34 -19.70
N GLU A 367 -5.79 1.14 -20.75
CA GLU A 367 -4.66 1.08 -21.69
C GLU A 367 -3.33 1.32 -21.00
N THR A 368 -3.24 2.32 -20.10
CA THR A 368 -2.05 2.60 -19.31
C THR A 368 -1.62 1.39 -18.48
N LEU A 369 -2.58 0.75 -17.82
CA LEU A 369 -2.33 -0.47 -17.05
C LEU A 369 -1.86 -1.62 -17.94
N LYS A 370 -2.58 -1.88 -19.04
CA LYS A 370 -2.27 -2.94 -20.01
C LYS A 370 -0.84 -2.81 -20.57
N HIS A 371 -0.45 -1.61 -20.99
CA HIS A 371 0.88 -1.36 -21.56
C HIS A 371 2.02 -1.52 -20.53
N SER A 372 1.77 -1.20 -19.26
CA SER A 372 2.79 -1.24 -18.21
C SER A 372 2.81 -2.53 -17.40
N PHE A 373 1.77 -3.36 -17.45
CA PHE A 373 1.55 -4.47 -16.52
C PHE A 373 2.73 -5.44 -16.39
N TYR A 374 3.39 -5.76 -17.52
CA TYR A 374 4.53 -6.69 -17.54
C TYR A 374 5.90 -6.02 -17.52
N THR A 375 5.94 -4.70 -17.35
CA THR A 375 7.20 -3.95 -17.23
C THR A 375 7.76 -4.01 -15.81
N ASN A 376 8.95 -3.44 -15.60
CA ASN A 376 9.54 -3.31 -14.27
C ASN A 376 8.80 -2.29 -13.38
N TYR A 377 8.01 -1.40 -13.97
CA TYR A 377 7.26 -0.34 -13.28
C TYR A 377 5.77 -0.36 -13.68
N PRO A 378 5.02 -1.41 -13.30
CA PRO A 378 3.62 -1.49 -13.68
C PRO A 378 2.81 -0.34 -13.09
N ASP A 379 1.97 0.30 -13.91
CA ASP A 379 1.06 1.40 -13.55
C ASP A 379 1.73 2.66 -12.96
N ALA A 380 3.06 2.80 -13.11
CA ALA A 380 3.85 3.79 -12.39
C ALA A 380 3.40 5.25 -12.61
N LEU A 381 2.94 5.59 -13.82
CA LEU A 381 2.49 6.95 -14.14
C LEU A 381 1.29 7.36 -13.28
N LEU A 382 0.24 6.55 -13.25
CA LEU A 382 -0.94 6.82 -12.44
C LEU A 382 -0.62 6.80 -10.95
N GLN A 383 0.25 5.88 -10.52
CA GLN A 383 0.67 5.76 -9.13
C GLN A 383 1.41 7.02 -8.63
N LEU A 384 2.24 7.64 -9.44
CA LEU A 384 2.91 8.90 -9.10
C LEU A 384 1.95 10.10 -9.15
N ILE A 385 1.10 10.19 -10.17
CA ILE A 385 0.14 11.29 -10.32
C ILE A 385 -0.78 11.35 -9.10
N GLN A 386 -1.46 10.23 -8.76
CA GLN A 386 -2.41 10.20 -7.64
C GLN A 386 -1.76 10.58 -6.30
N LEU A 387 -0.48 10.22 -6.12
CA LEU A 387 0.22 10.52 -4.88
C LEU A 387 0.66 11.97 -4.82
N LEU A 388 1.16 12.53 -5.93
CA LEU A 388 1.55 13.94 -6.04
C LEU A 388 0.37 14.92 -5.91
N GLU A 389 -0.85 14.52 -6.31
CA GLU A 389 -2.08 15.31 -6.13
C GLU A 389 -2.42 15.50 -4.64
N SER A 390 -1.95 14.64 -3.74
CA SER A 390 -2.25 14.74 -2.32
C SER A 390 -1.68 16.03 -1.71
N PRO A 391 -2.48 16.82 -0.97
CA PRO A 391 -1.98 18.00 -0.26
C PRO A 391 -0.98 17.66 0.86
N ARG A 392 -0.95 16.40 1.28
CA ARG A 392 -0.01 15.87 2.29
C ARG A 392 1.22 15.23 1.69
N SER A 393 1.34 15.14 0.36
CA SER A 393 2.53 14.63 -0.31
C SER A 393 3.72 15.57 -0.22
N GLY A 394 4.94 15.03 -0.26
CA GLY A 394 6.18 15.81 -0.34
C GLY A 394 6.32 16.57 -1.65
N GLU A 395 7.23 17.51 -1.72
CA GLU A 395 7.67 18.16 -2.95
C GLU A 395 8.28 17.13 -3.90
N LEU A 396 9.07 16.20 -3.35
CA LEU A 396 9.62 15.08 -4.09
C LEU A 396 9.13 13.75 -3.49
N LEU A 397 8.81 12.83 -4.39
CA LEU A 397 8.69 11.40 -4.14
C LEU A 397 9.97 10.75 -4.62
N VAL A 398 10.63 10.01 -3.74
CA VAL A 398 11.87 9.29 -4.07
C VAL A 398 11.61 7.81 -3.90
N SER A 399 11.80 7.03 -4.96
CA SER A 399 11.73 5.57 -4.93
C SER A 399 13.13 4.98 -4.96
N ALA A 400 13.40 4.03 -4.08
CA ALA A 400 14.66 3.31 -4.04
C ALA A 400 14.81 2.37 -5.23
N LYS A 401 16.06 2.12 -5.63
CA LYS A 401 16.44 1.06 -6.56
C LYS A 401 16.33 -0.30 -5.87
N GLN A 402 16.05 -1.35 -6.64
CA GLN A 402 16.00 -2.71 -6.11
C GLN A 402 17.30 -3.10 -5.41
N GLY A 403 17.20 -3.70 -4.24
CA GLY A 403 18.34 -4.05 -3.39
C GLY A 403 18.76 -2.96 -2.40
N PHE A 404 18.10 -1.81 -2.43
CA PHE A 404 18.35 -0.68 -1.54
C PHE A 404 17.10 -0.25 -0.79
N ASP A 405 17.31 0.46 0.33
CA ASP A 405 16.24 1.20 1.01
C ASP A 405 16.72 2.59 1.45
N LEU A 406 15.76 3.44 1.85
CA LEU A 406 15.97 4.85 2.21
C LEU A 406 15.89 5.08 3.72
N ARG A 407 16.11 4.03 4.50
CA ARG A 407 15.95 4.03 5.95
C ARG A 407 17.06 4.84 6.64
N ALA A 408 16.68 5.58 7.68
CA ALA A 408 17.65 6.20 8.55
C ALA A 408 18.42 5.16 9.38
N LYS A 409 19.74 5.32 9.52
CA LYS A 409 20.64 4.37 10.20
C LYS A 409 20.31 4.08 11.67
N HIS A 410 19.51 4.93 12.31
CA HIS A 410 19.11 4.74 13.71
C HIS A 410 17.80 3.96 13.87
N GLU A 411 17.10 3.62 12.80
CA GLU A 411 15.90 2.78 12.86
C GLU A 411 16.29 1.33 13.18
N LYS A 412 15.63 0.74 14.18
CA LYS A 412 15.87 -0.63 14.63
C LYS A 412 14.55 -1.40 14.72
N PRO A 413 14.53 -2.71 14.49
CA PRO A 413 15.64 -3.57 14.01
C PRO A 413 16.06 -3.23 12.58
N GLU A 414 17.26 -3.72 12.20
CA GLU A 414 17.71 -3.64 10.81
C GLU A 414 16.94 -4.66 9.97
N HIS A 415 16.36 -4.18 8.87
CA HIS A 415 15.59 -5.01 7.97
C HIS A 415 16.47 -5.58 6.86
N CYS A 416 16.35 -6.89 6.62
CA CYS A 416 17.03 -7.59 5.51
C CYS A 416 16.23 -7.51 4.21
N SER A 417 14.98 -7.05 4.27
CA SER A 417 14.11 -6.81 3.12
C SER A 417 13.26 -5.58 3.35
N SER A 418 12.87 -4.93 2.26
CA SER A 418 12.03 -3.73 2.30
C SER A 418 10.94 -3.78 1.23
N HIS A 419 9.99 -2.86 1.36
CA HIS A 419 8.89 -2.61 0.43
C HIS A 419 8.68 -1.09 0.31
N GLY A 420 7.67 -0.64 -0.42
CA GLY A 420 7.32 0.78 -0.55
C GLY A 420 7.77 1.41 -1.85
N ALA A 421 8.69 0.79 -2.61
CA ALA A 421 9.17 1.30 -3.89
C ALA A 421 8.18 1.07 -5.04
N LEU A 422 8.46 1.72 -6.18
CA LEU A 422 7.60 1.73 -7.35
C LEU A 422 7.79 0.52 -8.28
N PHE A 423 8.84 -0.28 -8.08
CA PHE A 423 9.14 -1.37 -8.97
C PHE A 423 8.26 -2.62 -8.73
N ARG A 424 8.24 -3.49 -9.74
CA ARG A 424 7.33 -4.63 -9.90
C ARG A 424 7.17 -5.50 -8.65
N GLU A 425 8.26 -5.94 -8.04
CA GLU A 425 8.25 -6.89 -6.92
C GLU A 425 7.63 -6.33 -5.64
N HIS A 426 7.51 -4.99 -5.53
CA HIS A 426 6.82 -4.34 -4.42
C HIS A 426 5.35 -4.09 -4.71
N ILE A 427 4.99 -3.85 -5.99
CA ILE A 427 3.65 -3.37 -6.34
C ILE A 427 2.74 -4.47 -6.93
N VAL A 428 3.31 -5.57 -7.44
CA VAL A 428 2.53 -6.69 -7.96
C VAL A 428 2.21 -7.68 -6.85
N VAL A 429 0.92 -7.88 -6.60
CA VAL A 429 0.39 -8.68 -5.50
C VAL A 429 -0.47 -9.83 -6.03
N PRO A 430 -0.61 -10.96 -5.28
CA PRO A 430 -1.54 -12.00 -5.64
C PRO A 430 -2.99 -11.51 -5.48
N LEU A 431 -3.88 -12.01 -6.31
CA LEU A 431 -5.32 -11.86 -6.18
C LEU A 431 -5.98 -13.20 -6.48
N CYS A 432 -6.61 -13.77 -5.47
CA CYS A 432 -7.35 -15.03 -5.58
C CYS A 432 -8.74 -14.84 -4.97
N LEU A 433 -9.80 -15.19 -5.74
CA LEU A 433 -11.18 -15.10 -5.30
C LEU A 433 -12.02 -16.23 -5.88
N ASN A 434 -13.02 -16.72 -5.11
CA ASN A 434 -13.87 -17.85 -5.49
C ASN A 434 -15.01 -17.46 -6.46
N THR A 435 -14.80 -16.42 -7.26
CA THR A 435 -15.67 -16.06 -8.38
C THR A 435 -14.85 -15.69 -9.60
N LYS A 436 -15.43 -15.80 -10.78
CA LYS A 436 -14.77 -15.46 -12.03
C LYS A 436 -14.85 -13.96 -12.29
N ILE A 437 -13.73 -13.34 -12.65
CA ILE A 437 -13.65 -11.96 -13.10
C ILE A 437 -13.21 -11.93 -14.56
N LYS A 438 -13.76 -10.96 -15.31
CA LYS A 438 -13.50 -10.84 -16.76
C LYS A 438 -12.28 -9.99 -17.07
N LYS A 439 -12.02 -8.94 -16.28
CA LYS A 439 -10.95 -7.97 -16.52
C LYS A 439 -9.59 -8.64 -16.37
N GLU A 440 -8.74 -8.55 -17.40
CA GLU A 440 -7.43 -9.21 -17.44
C GLU A 440 -6.44 -8.51 -16.52
N PHE A 441 -6.34 -7.18 -16.59
CA PHE A 441 -5.45 -6.35 -15.81
C PHE A 441 -6.22 -5.67 -14.70
N VAL A 442 -5.78 -5.84 -13.45
CA VAL A 442 -6.53 -5.46 -12.25
C VAL A 442 -5.68 -4.55 -11.38
N ARG A 443 -6.28 -3.46 -10.87
CA ARG A 443 -5.77 -2.66 -9.76
C ARG A 443 -6.47 -3.07 -8.47
N THR A 444 -5.79 -2.95 -7.35
CA THR A 444 -6.41 -3.28 -6.06
C THR A 444 -7.58 -2.36 -5.70
N VAL A 445 -7.66 -1.15 -6.24
CA VAL A 445 -8.83 -0.26 -6.09
C VAL A 445 -10.12 -0.84 -6.70
N ASP A 446 -10.01 -1.76 -7.65
CA ASP A 446 -11.15 -2.42 -8.33
C ASP A 446 -11.86 -3.43 -7.42
N ILE A 447 -11.21 -3.86 -6.32
CA ILE A 447 -11.76 -4.88 -5.43
C ILE A 447 -12.91 -4.33 -4.59
N TYR A 448 -12.82 -3.09 -4.10
CA TYR A 448 -13.89 -2.45 -3.34
C TYR A 448 -15.25 -2.44 -4.09
N PRO A 449 -15.36 -1.87 -5.31
CA PRO A 449 -16.62 -1.89 -6.05
C PRO A 449 -17.05 -3.31 -6.44
N THR A 450 -16.11 -4.23 -6.64
CA THR A 450 -16.39 -5.64 -6.93
C THR A 450 -17.08 -6.33 -5.75
N VAL A 451 -16.57 -6.15 -4.53
CA VAL A 451 -17.19 -6.67 -3.30
C VAL A 451 -18.61 -6.10 -3.15
N LEU A 452 -18.77 -4.78 -3.33
CA LEU A 452 -20.10 -4.16 -3.24
C LEU A 452 -21.09 -4.73 -4.26
N ARG A 453 -20.67 -4.89 -5.51
CA ARG A 453 -21.49 -5.45 -6.60
C ARG A 453 -21.91 -6.88 -6.28
N LEU A 454 -20.96 -7.74 -5.90
CA LEU A 454 -21.20 -9.15 -5.60
C LEU A 454 -22.12 -9.36 -4.37
N LEU A 455 -22.09 -8.45 -3.40
CA LEU A 455 -22.95 -8.47 -2.23
C LEU A 455 -24.22 -7.61 -2.40
N GLY A 456 -24.54 -7.14 -3.61
CA GLY A 456 -25.76 -6.41 -3.92
C GLY A 456 -25.86 -5.03 -3.24
N ARG A 457 -24.72 -4.35 -3.04
CA ARG A 457 -24.65 -3.00 -2.47
C ARG A 457 -24.42 -1.93 -3.54
N PRO A 458 -24.97 -0.72 -3.38
CA PRO A 458 -24.70 0.37 -4.32
C PRO A 458 -23.23 0.77 -4.26
N ILE A 459 -22.67 1.07 -5.44
CA ILE A 459 -21.27 1.56 -5.56
C ILE A 459 -21.31 3.09 -5.37
N PRO A 460 -20.57 3.64 -4.39
CA PRO A 460 -20.48 5.08 -4.17
C PRO A 460 -19.83 5.80 -5.37
N LYS A 461 -20.21 7.04 -5.59
CA LYS A 461 -19.54 7.93 -6.56
C LYS A 461 -18.18 8.39 -6.04
N GLY A 462 -17.28 8.76 -6.95
CA GLY A 462 -15.98 9.36 -6.61
C GLY A 462 -14.95 8.36 -6.08
N ILE A 463 -15.14 7.07 -6.34
CA ILE A 463 -14.09 6.05 -6.18
C ILE A 463 -13.22 5.99 -7.43
N ASP A 464 -12.03 5.41 -7.30
CA ASP A 464 -11.07 5.27 -8.40
C ASP A 464 -11.19 3.90 -9.10
N GLY A 465 -11.70 2.91 -8.39
CA GLY A 465 -11.84 1.54 -8.91
C GLY A 465 -13.10 1.33 -9.72
N VAL A 466 -13.08 0.31 -10.57
CA VAL A 466 -14.21 -0.20 -11.35
C VAL A 466 -14.52 -1.65 -10.98
N SER A 467 -15.79 -2.05 -11.03
CA SER A 467 -16.16 -3.44 -10.73
C SER A 467 -15.56 -4.41 -11.74
N LEU A 468 -14.99 -5.52 -11.26
CA LEU A 468 -14.42 -6.61 -12.07
C LEU A 468 -15.49 -7.59 -12.57
N VAL A 469 -16.73 -7.44 -12.12
CA VAL A 469 -17.90 -8.20 -12.53
C VAL A 469 -18.98 -7.26 -13.06
N GLU A 470 -19.87 -7.79 -13.91
CA GLU A 470 -20.97 -7.04 -14.55
C GLU A 470 -22.07 -6.66 -13.56
#